data_184066d676abf44fd63ec814293447e1
#
_entry.id   184066d676abf44fd63ec814293447e1
#
_cell.length_a   1.000
_cell.length_b   1.000
_cell.length_c   1.000
_cell.angle_alpha   90.00
_cell.angle_beta   90.00
_cell.angle_gamma   90.00
#
_symmetry.space_group_name_H-M   'P 1'
#
loop_
_entity.id
_entity.type
_entity.pdbx_description
1 polymer ?
#
loop_
_entity_poly.entity_id
_entity_poly.type
_entity_poly.pdbx_seq_one_letter_code
_entity_poly.pdbx_strand_id
1 'polypeptide(L)'
;RFKCDWSSDVCSSDLVGKRTAAAALRMAVEMEESSLIDRREAVLRVQPAQLDQLLHPQFDRDASYSVLASGLNASPGAAVGKVYFTADEAEARTQEGERVILVRPETSPDDLHGMIAAQGILTSRGGLVSHAAVVARGMGKPAICGADALKIDLVARRFTVEIGRAHV
;
A
#
# COMPACT_ATOMS: atom_id res chain seq x y z
N ARG A 1 -1.87 -37.79 -2.54
CA ARG A 1 -3.25 -38.19 -2.14
C ARG A 1 -3.28 -38.13 -0.62
N PHE A 2 -3.67 -37.00 -0.05
CA PHE A 2 -3.98 -36.92 1.39
C PHE A 2 -5.36 -37.54 1.57
N LYS A 3 -5.43 -38.66 2.26
CA LYS A 3 -6.68 -39.19 2.82
C LYS A 3 -6.97 -38.37 4.08
N CYS A 4 -7.87 -37.38 4.01
CA CYS A 4 -8.52 -36.85 5.19
C CYS A 4 -9.51 -37.93 5.68
N ASP A 5 -9.25 -38.49 6.84
CA ASP A 5 -10.19 -39.29 7.56
C ASP A 5 -11.21 -38.34 8.22
N TRP A 6 -12.44 -38.37 7.75
CA TRP A 6 -13.54 -37.50 8.21
C TRP A 6 -13.98 -37.78 9.65
N SER A 7 -13.36 -38.75 10.31
CA SER A 7 -13.71 -39.16 11.67
C SER A 7 -12.87 -38.55 12.75
N SER A 8 -11.83 -37.74 12.41
CA SER A 8 -11.01 -37.05 13.41
C SER A 8 -11.21 -35.54 13.28
N ASP A 9 -11.74 -34.93 14.32
CA ASP A 9 -11.97 -33.48 14.49
C ASP A 9 -10.69 -32.61 14.42
N VAL A 10 -9.56 -33.19 14.11
CA VAL A 10 -8.23 -32.56 14.15
C VAL A 10 -7.89 -31.79 12.85
N CYS A 11 -8.59 -32.01 11.74
CA CYS A 11 -8.21 -31.39 10.46
C CYS A 11 -8.85 -30.03 10.15
N SER A 12 -9.84 -29.59 10.90
CA SER A 12 -10.59 -28.38 10.51
C SER A 12 -10.20 -27.10 11.27
N SER A 13 -9.47 -27.21 12.39
CA SER A 13 -9.28 -26.07 13.28
C SER A 13 -7.99 -25.25 13.05
N ASP A 14 -6.99 -25.82 12.38
CA ASP A 14 -5.66 -25.19 12.36
C ASP A 14 -5.27 -24.49 11.06
N LEU A 15 -6.05 -24.62 9.99
CA LEU A 15 -5.79 -23.95 8.72
C LEU A 15 -6.61 -22.68 8.58
N VAL A 16 -6.03 -21.56 8.97
CA VAL A 16 -6.61 -20.25 8.68
C VAL A 16 -6.33 -19.90 7.21
N GLY A 17 -7.35 -19.99 6.36
CA GLY A 17 -7.25 -19.55 4.97
C GLY A 17 -6.99 -18.06 4.90
N LYS A 18 -5.83 -17.65 4.37
CA LYS A 18 -5.54 -16.24 4.08
C LYS A 18 -6.43 -15.78 2.95
N ARG A 19 -7.21 -14.72 3.19
CA ARG A 19 -8.14 -14.13 2.21
C ARG A 19 -7.75 -12.69 1.94
N THR A 20 -7.88 -12.26 0.69
CA THR A 20 -7.82 -10.83 0.37
C THR A 20 -9.06 -10.13 0.91
N ALA A 21 -8.99 -8.83 1.16
CA ALA A 21 -10.12 -8.05 1.65
C ALA A 21 -11.35 -8.16 0.73
N ALA A 22 -11.14 -8.08 -0.59
CA ALA A 22 -12.22 -8.25 -1.57
C ALA A 22 -12.86 -9.64 -1.52
N ALA A 23 -12.05 -10.70 -1.38
CA ALA A 23 -12.56 -12.05 -1.28
C ALA A 23 -13.35 -12.26 0.03
N ALA A 24 -12.88 -11.72 1.15
CA ALA A 24 -13.58 -11.83 2.43
C ALA A 24 -14.96 -11.16 2.40
N LEU A 25 -15.03 -9.95 1.83
CA LEU A 25 -16.28 -9.21 1.67
C LEU A 25 -17.25 -9.95 0.74
N ARG A 26 -16.79 -10.39 -0.43
CA ARG A 26 -17.60 -11.12 -1.39
C ARG A 26 -18.17 -12.44 -0.81
N MET A 27 -17.33 -13.20 -0.13
CA MET A 27 -17.77 -14.43 0.54
C MET A 27 -18.82 -14.16 1.61
N ALA A 28 -18.69 -13.10 2.41
CA ALA A 28 -19.67 -12.75 3.43
C ALA A 28 -21.03 -12.41 2.80
N VAL A 29 -21.04 -11.67 1.68
CA VAL A 29 -22.25 -11.34 0.92
C VAL A 29 -22.88 -12.59 0.30
N GLU A 30 -22.11 -13.42 -0.40
CA GLU A 30 -22.60 -14.66 -1.04
C GLU A 30 -23.17 -15.67 -0.01
N MET A 31 -22.58 -15.73 1.19
CA MET A 31 -23.10 -16.58 2.27
C MET A 31 -24.42 -16.06 2.85
N GLU A 32 -24.60 -14.75 2.94
CA GLU A 32 -25.88 -14.14 3.36
C GLU A 32 -26.94 -14.35 2.29
N GLU A 33 -26.65 -14.07 1.03
CA GLU A 33 -27.56 -14.28 -0.10
C GLU A 33 -28.02 -15.74 -0.24
N SER A 34 -27.14 -16.70 0.05
CA SER A 34 -27.45 -18.12 0.07
C SER A 34 -28.11 -18.60 1.38
N SER A 35 -28.42 -17.69 2.31
CA SER A 35 -29.04 -17.98 3.60
C SER A 35 -28.23 -18.94 4.50
N LEU A 36 -26.92 -19.04 4.30
CA LEU A 36 -26.01 -19.81 5.14
C LEU A 36 -25.71 -19.10 6.46
N ILE A 37 -25.72 -17.78 6.46
CA ILE A 37 -25.52 -16.91 7.62
C ILE A 37 -26.52 -15.76 7.58
N ASP A 38 -26.79 -15.18 8.72
CA ASP A 38 -27.60 -13.96 8.78
C ASP A 38 -26.76 -12.70 8.46
N ARG A 39 -27.46 -11.60 8.20
CA ARG A 39 -26.83 -10.31 7.85
C ARG A 39 -25.92 -9.79 8.96
N ARG A 40 -26.27 -10.03 10.21
CA ARG A 40 -25.46 -9.60 11.36
C ARG A 40 -24.16 -10.38 11.42
N GLU A 41 -24.20 -11.68 11.21
CA GLU A 41 -23.04 -12.54 11.17
C GLU A 41 -22.16 -12.21 9.96
N ALA A 42 -22.72 -11.93 8.80
CA ALA A 42 -21.99 -11.50 7.62
C ALA A 42 -21.16 -10.24 7.90
N VAL A 43 -21.74 -9.24 8.58
CA VAL A 43 -21.01 -8.02 9.00
C VAL A 43 -19.90 -8.33 10.00
N LEU A 44 -20.14 -9.20 10.98
CA LEU A 44 -19.15 -9.57 12.00
C LEU A 44 -17.95 -10.35 11.42
N ARG A 45 -18.12 -11.02 10.29
CA ARG A 45 -17.05 -11.77 9.62
C ARG A 45 -16.08 -10.91 8.83
N VAL A 46 -16.45 -9.66 8.53
CA VAL A 46 -15.58 -8.71 7.82
C VAL A 46 -14.86 -7.85 8.83
N GLN A 47 -13.52 -7.92 8.83
CA GLN A 47 -12.71 -7.11 9.73
C GLN A 47 -12.66 -5.64 9.23
N PRO A 48 -12.71 -4.63 10.13
CA PRO A 48 -12.61 -3.22 9.73
C PRO A 48 -11.36 -2.91 8.89
N ALA A 49 -10.22 -3.50 9.21
CA ALA A 49 -8.98 -3.34 8.46
C ALA A 49 -9.07 -3.82 6.99
N GLN A 50 -9.95 -4.78 6.70
CA GLN A 50 -10.19 -5.24 5.33
C GLN A 50 -11.02 -4.22 4.54
N LEU A 51 -11.99 -3.57 5.18
CA LEU A 51 -12.75 -2.48 4.56
C LEU A 51 -11.85 -1.29 4.27
N ASP A 52 -10.99 -0.94 5.21
CA ASP A 52 -10.03 0.15 5.05
C ASP A 52 -9.13 -0.08 3.81
N GLN A 53 -8.63 -1.30 3.61
CA GLN A 53 -7.86 -1.66 2.41
C GLN A 53 -8.64 -1.46 1.09
N LEU A 54 -9.95 -1.69 1.10
CA LEU A 54 -10.80 -1.54 -0.09
C LEU A 54 -11.15 -0.07 -0.39
N LEU A 55 -11.12 0.79 0.61
CA LEU A 55 -11.39 2.22 0.45
C LEU A 55 -10.20 3.01 -0.11
N HIS A 56 -8.99 2.44 -0.03
CA HIS A 56 -7.82 3.07 -0.64
C HIS A 56 -7.81 2.90 -2.17
N PRO A 57 -7.37 3.91 -2.93
CA PRO A 57 -7.13 3.79 -4.36
C PRO A 57 -6.22 2.60 -4.67
N GLN A 58 -6.54 1.85 -5.71
CA GLN A 58 -5.76 0.71 -6.18
C GLN A 58 -5.44 0.88 -7.67
N PHE A 59 -4.33 0.31 -8.12
CA PHE A 59 -4.07 0.20 -9.55
C PHE A 59 -5.03 -0.81 -10.18
N ASP A 60 -5.43 -0.52 -11.43
CA ASP A 60 -6.19 -1.47 -12.21
C ASP A 60 -5.37 -2.75 -12.41
N ARG A 61 -5.98 -3.90 -12.12
CA ARG A 61 -5.31 -5.20 -12.23
C ARG A 61 -4.99 -5.59 -13.66
N ASP A 62 -5.78 -5.08 -14.60
CA ASP A 62 -5.64 -5.37 -16.02
C ASP A 62 -4.69 -4.37 -16.72
N ALA A 63 -4.25 -3.34 -16.01
CA ALA A 63 -3.30 -2.37 -16.54
C ALA A 63 -1.89 -2.95 -16.64
N SER A 64 -1.28 -2.79 -17.80
CA SER A 64 0.12 -3.15 -18.04
C SER A 64 1.04 -2.06 -17.48
N TYR A 65 1.87 -2.39 -16.52
CA TYR A 65 2.90 -1.51 -15.97
C TYR A 65 4.20 -2.25 -15.71
N SER A 66 5.32 -1.55 -15.81
CA SER A 66 6.63 -2.11 -15.43
C SER A 66 7.00 -1.67 -14.02
N VAL A 67 7.40 -2.64 -13.19
CA VAL A 67 7.89 -2.35 -11.84
C VAL A 67 9.32 -1.84 -11.96
N LEU A 68 9.57 -0.61 -11.52
CA LEU A 68 10.90 0.01 -11.53
C LEU A 68 11.70 -0.34 -10.28
N ALA A 69 11.07 -0.33 -9.12
CA ALA A 69 11.69 -0.64 -7.84
C ALA A 69 10.64 -1.17 -6.86
N SER A 70 11.12 -1.83 -5.82
CA SER A 70 10.28 -2.31 -4.71
C SER A 70 10.74 -1.66 -3.42
N GLY A 71 9.82 -1.51 -2.47
CA GLY A 71 10.08 -0.98 -1.14
C GLY A 71 9.06 -1.48 -0.14
N LEU A 72 9.19 -1.04 1.10
CA LEU A 72 8.27 -1.40 2.17
C LEU A 72 6.96 -0.61 2.02
N ASN A 73 5.85 -1.31 1.96
CA ASN A 73 4.53 -0.69 1.98
C ASN A 73 4.26 -0.10 3.38
N ALA A 74 4.58 1.17 3.53
CA ALA A 74 4.45 1.88 4.80
C ALA A 74 3.02 2.36 5.06
N SER A 75 2.29 2.73 4.01
CA SER A 75 0.87 3.08 4.06
C SER A 75 0.19 2.60 2.77
N PRO A 76 -0.97 1.94 2.87
CA PRO A 76 -1.62 1.33 1.72
C PRO A 76 -2.17 2.37 0.74
N GLY A 77 -2.42 1.93 -0.50
CA GLY A 77 -3.03 2.73 -1.56
C GLY A 77 -2.17 2.85 -2.79
N ALA A 78 -2.71 3.52 -3.81
CA ALA A 78 -2.03 3.84 -5.05
C ALA A 78 -1.99 5.35 -5.26
N ALA A 79 -0.88 5.86 -5.73
CA ALA A 79 -0.72 7.27 -6.07
C ALA A 79 -0.11 7.40 -7.47
N VAL A 80 -0.58 8.38 -8.21
CA VAL A 80 -0.09 8.73 -9.54
C VAL A 80 0.17 10.22 -9.59
N GLY A 81 1.34 10.63 -10.07
CA GLY A 81 1.68 12.03 -10.16
C GLY A 81 3.09 12.26 -10.71
N LYS A 82 3.44 13.53 -10.88
CA LYS A 82 4.79 13.95 -11.21
C LYS A 82 5.67 13.91 -9.97
N VAL A 83 6.93 13.58 -10.17
CA VAL A 83 7.91 13.44 -9.08
C VAL A 83 8.53 14.80 -8.75
N TYR A 84 8.54 15.13 -7.46
CA TYR A 84 9.25 16.29 -6.93
C TYR A 84 10.12 15.90 -5.73
N PHE A 85 11.24 16.60 -5.55
CA PHE A 85 12.31 16.22 -4.63
C PHE A 85 12.39 17.11 -3.39
N THR A 86 11.63 18.20 -3.36
CA THR A 86 11.57 19.11 -2.20
C THR A 86 10.11 19.28 -1.76
N ALA A 87 9.92 19.51 -0.47
CA ALA A 87 8.60 19.72 0.10
C ALA A 87 7.94 21.00 -0.44
N ASP A 88 8.73 22.07 -0.56
CA ASP A 88 8.27 23.37 -1.08
C ASP A 88 7.77 23.27 -2.52
N GLU A 89 8.51 22.55 -3.39
CA GLU A 89 8.07 22.33 -4.78
C GLU A 89 6.82 21.48 -4.83
N ALA A 90 6.74 20.42 -4.02
CA ALA A 90 5.57 19.56 -3.96
C ALA A 90 4.32 20.36 -3.58
N GLU A 91 4.42 21.25 -2.61
CA GLU A 91 3.32 22.13 -2.20
C GLU A 91 2.95 23.12 -3.30
N ALA A 92 3.93 23.85 -3.85
CA ALA A 92 3.70 24.85 -4.89
C ALA A 92 3.01 24.24 -6.13
N ARG A 93 3.48 23.07 -6.59
CA ARG A 93 2.91 22.39 -7.75
C ARG A 93 1.52 21.83 -7.49
N THR A 94 1.26 21.39 -6.27
CA THR A 94 -0.08 20.96 -5.87
C THR A 94 -1.05 22.13 -5.87
N GLN A 95 -0.62 23.32 -5.43
CA GLN A 95 -1.45 24.54 -5.51
C GLN A 95 -1.75 24.96 -6.96
N GLU A 96 -0.86 24.62 -7.91
CA GLU A 96 -1.08 24.79 -9.36
C GLU A 96 -2.03 23.71 -9.94
N GLY A 97 -2.49 22.76 -9.13
CA GLY A 97 -3.41 21.68 -9.53
C GLY A 97 -2.72 20.43 -10.07
N GLU A 98 -1.41 20.30 -9.96
CA GLU A 98 -0.69 19.11 -10.35
C GLU A 98 -0.84 17.97 -9.32
N ARG A 99 -0.87 16.73 -9.79
CA ARG A 99 -0.73 15.55 -8.93
C ARG A 99 0.74 15.30 -8.68
N VAL A 100 1.14 15.29 -7.42
CA VAL A 100 2.53 15.25 -6.99
C VAL A 100 2.85 13.98 -6.21
N ILE A 101 3.99 13.37 -6.49
CA ILE A 101 4.63 12.35 -5.65
C ILE A 101 5.90 12.97 -5.06
N LEU A 102 5.97 13.03 -3.73
CA LEU A 102 7.16 13.49 -3.04
C LEU A 102 8.19 12.36 -2.94
N VAL A 103 9.37 12.57 -3.49
CA VAL A 103 10.49 11.61 -3.48
C VAL A 103 11.65 12.18 -2.69
N ARG A 104 12.00 11.52 -1.59
CA ARG A 104 13.10 11.95 -0.70
C ARG A 104 14.02 10.77 -0.39
N PRO A 105 15.30 11.00 -0.09
CA PRO A 105 16.12 9.97 0.53
C PRO A 105 15.51 9.54 1.87
N GLU A 106 15.06 10.49 2.66
CA GLU A 106 14.46 10.38 3.98
C GLU A 106 13.64 11.63 4.24
N THR A 107 12.52 11.54 4.96
CA THR A 107 11.72 12.72 5.32
C THR A 107 12.01 13.15 6.74
N SER A 108 11.93 14.46 6.98
CA SER A 108 12.05 15.12 8.28
C SER A 108 10.70 15.80 8.64
N PRO A 109 10.54 16.27 9.88
CA PRO A 109 9.39 17.10 10.25
C PRO A 109 9.20 18.35 9.39
N ASP A 110 10.30 18.91 8.88
CA ASP A 110 10.26 20.08 8.00
C ASP A 110 9.62 19.79 6.63
N ASP A 111 9.59 18.52 6.20
CA ASP A 111 8.97 18.09 4.95
C ASP A 111 7.43 17.91 5.06
N LEU A 112 6.84 18.17 6.24
CA LEU A 112 5.45 17.85 6.54
C LEU A 112 4.44 18.51 5.57
N HIS A 113 4.66 19.78 5.22
CA HIS A 113 3.79 20.53 4.30
C HIS A 113 3.76 19.90 2.89
N GLY A 114 4.92 19.47 2.38
CA GLY A 114 5.02 18.74 1.11
C GLY A 114 4.40 17.37 1.17
N MET A 115 4.53 16.68 2.30
CA MET A 115 3.86 15.38 2.52
C MET A 115 2.33 15.53 2.55
N ILE A 116 1.82 16.63 3.13
CA ILE A 116 0.39 16.95 3.13
C ILE A 116 -0.11 17.24 1.72
N ALA A 117 0.66 17.96 0.92
CA ALA A 117 0.30 18.31 -0.44
C ALA A 117 0.35 17.11 -1.40
N ALA A 118 1.36 16.24 -1.28
CA ALA A 118 1.58 15.12 -2.18
C ALA A 118 0.44 14.09 -2.19
N GLN A 119 0.22 13.44 -3.34
CA GLN A 119 -0.69 12.30 -3.48
C GLN A 119 -0.08 11.01 -2.92
N GLY A 120 1.24 10.91 -2.89
CA GLY A 120 1.98 9.77 -2.37
C GLY A 120 3.40 10.13 -2.01
N ILE A 121 4.03 9.30 -1.18
CA ILE A 121 5.36 9.52 -0.63
C ILE A 121 6.24 8.32 -0.96
N LEU A 122 7.44 8.59 -1.43
CA LEU A 122 8.43 7.57 -1.76
C LEU A 122 9.77 7.95 -1.12
N THR A 123 10.33 7.05 -0.31
CA THR A 123 11.66 7.26 0.25
C THR A 123 12.59 6.10 -0.07
N SER A 124 13.85 6.42 -0.38
CA SER A 124 14.88 5.39 -0.61
C SER A 124 15.37 4.76 0.69
N ARG A 125 15.27 5.46 1.81
CA ARG A 125 15.64 4.99 3.15
C ARG A 125 14.45 5.00 4.08
N GLY A 126 14.61 4.33 5.22
CA GLY A 126 13.61 4.27 6.28
C GLY A 126 12.80 2.98 6.27
N GLY A 127 12.28 2.64 7.43
CA GLY A 127 11.47 1.45 7.68
C GLY A 127 10.01 1.81 7.98
N LEU A 128 9.24 0.81 8.41
CA LEU A 128 7.82 0.96 8.77
C LEU A 128 7.56 1.86 9.99
N VAL A 129 8.60 2.22 10.74
CA VAL A 129 8.55 3.13 11.89
C VAL A 129 9.26 4.45 11.62
N SER A 130 9.70 4.71 10.36
CA SER A 130 10.31 5.98 9.96
C SER A 130 9.29 7.12 10.05
N HIS A 131 9.78 8.36 10.09
CA HIS A 131 8.94 9.56 10.06
C HIS A 131 7.98 9.54 8.88
N ALA A 132 8.47 9.23 7.66
CA ALA A 132 7.63 9.10 6.47
C ALA A 132 6.48 8.10 6.65
N ALA A 133 6.79 6.93 7.21
CA ALA A 133 5.82 5.86 7.39
C ALA A 133 4.72 6.21 8.41
N VAL A 134 5.11 6.78 9.55
CA VAL A 134 4.18 7.15 10.62
C VAL A 134 3.25 8.27 10.19
N VAL A 135 3.81 9.32 9.61
CA VAL A 135 3.07 10.49 9.17
C VAL A 135 2.13 10.13 8.00
N ALA A 136 2.62 9.39 7.00
CA ALA A 136 1.80 8.97 5.86
C ALA A 136 0.58 8.14 6.31
N ARG A 137 0.76 7.20 7.24
CA ARG A 137 -0.36 6.43 7.82
C ARG A 137 -1.35 7.30 8.56
N GLY A 138 -0.86 8.26 9.35
CA GLY A 138 -1.72 9.21 10.06
C GLY A 138 -2.57 10.07 9.12
N MET A 139 -2.08 10.35 7.91
CA MET A 139 -2.80 11.11 6.87
C MET A 139 -3.59 10.22 5.91
N GLY A 140 -3.50 8.90 5.98
CA GLY A 140 -4.10 7.97 5.02
C GLY A 140 -3.54 8.08 3.61
N LYS A 141 -2.29 8.55 3.45
CA LYS A 141 -1.64 8.71 2.14
C LYS A 141 -0.77 7.51 1.79
N PRO A 142 -0.81 7.03 0.54
CA PRO A 142 0.07 5.97 0.08
C PRO A 142 1.54 6.32 0.29
N ALA A 143 2.29 5.38 0.87
CA ALA A 143 3.72 5.59 1.10
C ALA A 143 4.52 4.30 0.93
N ILE A 144 5.62 4.41 0.19
CA ILE A 144 6.63 3.37 0.06
C ILE A 144 7.91 3.90 0.68
N CYS A 145 8.47 3.15 1.63
CA CYS A 145 9.72 3.50 2.30
C CYS A 145 10.78 2.42 2.05
N GLY A 146 12.07 2.82 2.17
CA GLY A 146 13.17 1.87 2.02
C GLY A 146 13.27 1.25 0.62
N ALA A 147 13.04 2.04 -0.42
CA ALA A 147 13.25 1.62 -1.80
C ALA A 147 14.74 1.77 -2.16
N ASP A 148 15.58 0.88 -1.64
CA ASP A 148 17.06 0.97 -1.69
C ASP A 148 17.64 0.98 -3.11
N ALA A 149 16.90 0.41 -4.08
CA ALA A 149 17.26 0.45 -5.50
C ALA A 149 17.22 1.88 -6.09
N LEU A 150 16.60 2.84 -5.39
CA LEU A 150 16.49 4.22 -5.83
C LEU A 150 17.68 5.05 -5.34
N LYS A 151 18.51 5.52 -6.28
CA LYS A 151 19.55 6.51 -6.01
C LYS A 151 19.01 7.91 -6.33
N ILE A 152 18.74 8.68 -5.30
CA ILE A 152 18.14 10.01 -5.41
C ILE A 152 19.25 11.06 -5.37
N ASP A 153 19.32 11.87 -6.41
CA ASP A 153 20.20 13.03 -6.53
C ASP A 153 19.35 14.31 -6.43
N LEU A 154 19.38 14.94 -5.26
CA LEU A 154 18.59 16.13 -4.98
C LEU A 154 19.12 17.37 -5.74
N VAL A 155 20.41 17.41 -6.08
CA VAL A 155 21.03 18.53 -6.81
C VAL A 155 20.64 18.46 -8.29
N ALA A 156 20.78 17.27 -8.89
CA ALA A 156 20.39 17.04 -10.27
C ALA A 156 18.88 16.85 -10.45
N ARG A 157 18.09 16.82 -9.37
CA ARG A 157 16.63 16.63 -9.36
C ARG A 157 16.20 15.41 -10.16
N ARG A 158 16.86 14.29 -9.91
CA ARG A 158 16.58 13.02 -10.59
C ARG A 158 16.81 11.86 -9.64
N PHE A 159 16.22 10.76 -9.96
CA PHE A 159 16.59 9.47 -9.38
C PHE A 159 16.97 8.49 -10.47
N THR A 160 17.82 7.56 -10.14
CA THR A 160 18.17 6.41 -10.98
C THR A 160 17.80 5.15 -10.24
N VAL A 161 17.42 4.11 -10.99
CA VAL A 161 17.10 2.80 -10.42
C VAL A 161 18.24 1.85 -10.79
N GLU A 162 18.87 1.25 -9.80
CA GLU A 162 19.75 0.11 -10.06
C GLU A 162 18.86 -1.10 -10.34
N ILE A 163 18.76 -1.45 -11.61
CA ILE A 163 18.12 -2.71 -12.01
C ILE A 163 19.12 -3.82 -11.61
N GLY A 164 18.93 -4.36 -10.40
CA GLY A 164 19.67 -5.54 -9.96
C GLY A 164 19.44 -6.66 -10.98
N ARG A 165 20.51 -7.34 -11.39
CA ARG A 165 20.38 -8.57 -12.18
C ARG A 165 19.55 -9.54 -11.36
N ALA A 166 18.37 -9.90 -11.88
CA ALA A 166 17.60 -10.99 -11.32
C ALA A 166 18.53 -12.23 -11.30
N HIS A 167 18.82 -12.74 -10.13
CA HIS A 167 19.35 -14.07 -10.01
C HIS A 167 18.19 -15.02 -10.39
N VAL A 168 18.34 -15.61 -11.57
CA VAL A 168 17.55 -16.76 -12.01
C VAL A 168 17.97 -17.98 -11.21
#